data_e50dc93773bdb0206530f77a54747fbb
#
_entry.id   e50dc93773bdb0206530f77a54747fbb
#
_cell.length_a   1.000
_cell.length_b   1.000
_cell.length_c   1.000
_cell.angle_alpha   90.00
_cell.angle_beta   90.00
_cell.angle_gamma   90.00
#
_symmetry.space_group_name_H-M   'P 1'
#
loop_
_entity.id
_entity.type
_entity.pdbx_description
1 polymer ?
#
loop_
_entity_poly.entity_id
_entity_poly.type
_entity_poly.pdbx_seq_one_letter_code
_entity_poly.pdbx_strand_id
1 'polypeptide(L)'
;MGEFDSKIVVVTGGSRGIGRAIAAAFAREGAQTVLAASSAQNLAAASKSIVEVGGPSVLEPMTVSTDLRELSGCEALAAAVRERYQRCDILVNNAGATQAGNFLDLPDATWIDGYALKLFGCVRMTRLLWPMLKDARGHVVNIVGVAARTPGLDFLIGGSVNAAMANFSKGLAHLGKHDGVNVNVINPGTTDTERTHNVLARRAAASGRSVEDLRREMLARDGLQRLGHPDDIAALALFICTERARHIQGTAIAVDGGATQGFY
;
A
#
# COMPACT_ATOMS: atom_id res chain seq x y z
N MET A 1 -5.35 -24.75 10.07
CA MET A 1 -4.40 -23.64 10.35
C MET A 1 -4.25 -22.88 9.04
N GLY A 2 -4.42 -21.57 9.10
CA GLY A 2 -4.21 -20.69 7.94
C GLY A 2 -2.72 -20.60 7.58
N GLU A 3 -2.40 -20.22 6.35
CA GLU A 3 -1.00 -20.12 5.88
C GLU A 3 -0.21 -19.04 6.63
N PHE A 4 -0.91 -18.09 7.25
CA PHE A 4 -0.33 -16.98 8.00
C PHE A 4 -0.59 -17.04 9.52
N ASP A 5 -0.98 -18.20 10.03
CA ASP A 5 -1.14 -18.37 11.48
C ASP A 5 0.11 -17.94 12.25
N SER A 6 -0.08 -17.15 13.31
CA SER A 6 1.00 -16.59 14.15
C SER A 6 1.96 -15.62 13.42
N LYS A 7 1.69 -15.20 12.20
CA LYS A 7 2.48 -14.18 11.50
C LYS A 7 2.06 -12.79 11.91
N ILE A 8 3.04 -11.91 12.08
CA ILE A 8 2.82 -10.48 12.39
C ILE A 8 2.93 -9.68 11.11
N VAL A 9 1.84 -9.04 10.70
CA VAL A 9 1.71 -8.28 9.45
C VAL A 9 1.47 -6.81 9.74
N VAL A 10 2.43 -5.96 9.42
CA VAL A 10 2.33 -4.50 9.58
C VAL A 10 1.86 -3.89 8.27
N VAL A 11 0.74 -3.15 8.28
CA VAL A 11 0.17 -2.49 7.11
C VAL A 11 0.08 -0.98 7.35
N THR A 12 0.93 -0.23 6.66
CA THR A 12 0.85 1.24 6.68
C THR A 12 -0.28 1.74 5.79
N GLY A 13 -1.01 2.78 6.22
CA GLY A 13 -2.22 3.21 5.52
C GLY A 13 -3.35 2.17 5.57
N GLY A 14 -3.39 1.34 6.64
CA GLY A 14 -4.31 0.22 6.81
C GLY A 14 -5.76 0.60 7.16
N SER A 15 -6.08 1.90 7.31
CA SER A 15 -7.39 2.33 7.78
C SER A 15 -8.50 2.33 6.71
N ARG A 16 -8.16 2.24 5.40
CA ARG A 16 -9.13 2.26 4.29
C ARG A 16 -8.55 1.71 2.98
N GLY A 17 -9.44 1.56 1.98
CA GLY A 17 -9.06 1.19 0.62
C GLY A 17 -8.19 -0.06 0.53
N ILE A 18 -7.13 0.01 -0.27
CA ILE A 18 -6.22 -1.12 -0.55
C ILE A 18 -5.57 -1.63 0.75
N GLY A 19 -5.07 -0.75 1.63
CA GLY A 19 -4.41 -1.17 2.86
C GLY A 19 -5.34 -1.93 3.80
N ARG A 20 -6.60 -1.49 3.95
CA ARG A 20 -7.60 -2.21 4.75
C ARG A 20 -7.93 -3.59 4.14
N ALA A 21 -8.08 -3.66 2.82
CA ALA A 21 -8.35 -4.93 2.14
C ALA A 21 -7.20 -5.93 2.31
N ILE A 22 -5.95 -5.48 2.18
CA ILE A 22 -4.77 -6.31 2.43
C ILE A 22 -4.76 -6.81 3.87
N ALA A 23 -4.96 -5.92 4.85
CA ALA A 23 -4.99 -6.31 6.26
C ALA A 23 -6.11 -7.32 6.55
N ALA A 24 -7.31 -7.11 6.00
CA ALA A 24 -8.43 -8.03 6.13
C ALA A 24 -8.13 -9.41 5.50
N ALA A 25 -7.45 -9.42 4.36
CA ALA A 25 -7.07 -10.67 3.71
C ALA A 25 -6.08 -11.48 4.57
N PHE A 26 -5.02 -10.85 5.08
CA PHE A 26 -4.08 -11.52 6.00
C PHE A 26 -4.74 -11.98 7.31
N ALA A 27 -5.64 -11.15 7.86
CA ALA A 27 -6.35 -11.52 9.09
C ALA A 27 -7.23 -12.75 8.91
N ARG A 28 -7.91 -12.91 7.76
CA ARG A 28 -8.70 -14.11 7.42
C ARG A 28 -7.86 -15.38 7.31
N GLU A 29 -6.59 -15.22 6.95
CA GLU A 29 -5.61 -16.33 6.85
C GLU A 29 -4.86 -16.58 8.17
N GLY A 30 -5.32 -15.99 9.28
CA GLY A 30 -4.81 -16.25 10.62
C GLY A 30 -3.71 -15.31 11.13
N ALA A 31 -3.33 -14.29 10.34
CA ALA A 31 -2.31 -13.36 10.76
C ALA A 31 -2.80 -12.39 11.85
N GLN A 32 -1.90 -12.02 12.76
CA GLN A 32 -2.07 -10.85 13.62
C GLN A 32 -1.67 -9.61 12.83
N THR A 33 -2.61 -8.72 12.57
CA THR A 33 -2.36 -7.50 11.79
C THR A 33 -2.13 -6.28 12.68
N VAL A 34 -1.25 -5.39 12.23
CA VAL A 34 -0.98 -4.08 12.82
C VAL A 34 -1.29 -3.00 11.78
N LEU A 35 -2.27 -2.15 12.07
CA LEU A 35 -2.71 -1.08 11.18
C LEU A 35 -2.13 0.24 11.62
N ALA A 36 -1.48 0.97 10.73
CA ALA A 36 -1.00 2.32 11.00
C ALA A 36 -1.61 3.34 10.04
N ALA A 37 -2.08 4.45 10.58
CA ALA A 37 -2.59 5.61 9.84
C ALA A 37 -2.64 6.84 10.75
N SER A 38 -2.87 8.04 10.19
CA SER A 38 -2.93 9.29 10.97
C SER A 38 -4.26 9.52 11.71
N SER A 39 -5.34 8.79 11.37
CA SER A 39 -6.66 8.94 11.99
C SER A 39 -6.99 7.76 12.88
N ALA A 40 -7.03 7.98 14.20
CA ALA A 40 -7.43 6.97 15.18
C ALA A 40 -8.87 6.49 14.95
N GLN A 41 -9.78 7.40 14.58
CA GLN A 41 -11.17 7.06 14.30
C GLN A 41 -11.30 6.09 13.11
N ASN A 42 -10.57 6.37 12.01
CA ASN A 42 -10.60 5.50 10.84
C ASN A 42 -9.93 4.14 11.10
N LEU A 43 -8.91 4.11 11.96
CA LEU A 43 -8.27 2.86 12.38
C LEU A 43 -9.23 2.00 13.22
N ALA A 44 -9.94 2.59 14.18
CA ALA A 44 -10.93 1.88 14.99
C ALA A 44 -12.06 1.30 14.12
N ALA A 45 -12.57 2.09 13.17
CA ALA A 45 -13.58 1.62 12.22
C ALA A 45 -13.06 0.48 11.33
N ALA A 46 -11.81 0.56 10.89
CA ALA A 46 -11.18 -0.49 10.08
C ALA A 46 -10.99 -1.78 10.88
N SER A 47 -10.48 -1.70 12.12
CA SER A 47 -10.32 -2.85 13.01
C SER A 47 -11.65 -3.56 13.24
N LYS A 48 -12.69 -2.82 13.62
CA LYS A 48 -14.04 -3.35 13.80
C LYS A 48 -14.55 -4.06 12.53
N SER A 49 -14.44 -3.40 11.36
CA SER A 49 -14.89 -3.97 10.08
C SER A 49 -14.12 -5.26 9.70
N ILE A 50 -12.82 -5.34 10.00
CA ILE A 50 -12.01 -6.54 9.72
C ILE A 50 -12.51 -7.72 10.56
N VAL A 51 -12.78 -7.51 11.84
CA VAL A 51 -13.30 -8.56 12.73
C VAL A 51 -14.71 -8.98 12.34
N GLU A 52 -15.62 -8.02 12.07
CA GLU A 52 -17.00 -8.30 11.68
C GLU A 52 -17.10 -9.11 10.38
N VAL A 53 -16.33 -8.75 9.37
CA VAL A 53 -16.34 -9.42 8.05
C VAL A 53 -15.57 -10.74 8.07
N GLY A 54 -14.50 -10.81 8.85
CA GLY A 54 -13.65 -12.00 8.90
C GLY A 54 -14.15 -13.10 9.82
N GLY A 55 -15.11 -12.79 10.70
CA GLY A 55 -15.72 -13.77 11.61
C GLY A 55 -14.91 -14.06 12.88
N PRO A 56 -15.36 -15.02 13.69
CA PRO A 56 -14.88 -15.22 15.07
C PRO A 56 -13.44 -15.73 15.20
N SER A 57 -12.85 -16.22 14.12
CA SER A 57 -11.44 -16.67 14.11
C SER A 57 -10.44 -15.55 13.83
N VAL A 58 -10.91 -14.37 13.41
CA VAL A 58 -10.04 -13.24 13.10
C VAL A 58 -9.63 -12.53 14.40
N LEU A 59 -8.32 -12.40 14.57
CA LEU A 59 -7.76 -11.64 15.69
C LEU A 59 -7.97 -10.14 15.47
N GLU A 60 -8.34 -9.44 16.55
CA GLU A 60 -8.51 -7.99 16.49
C GLU A 60 -7.18 -7.33 16.10
N PRO A 61 -7.19 -6.48 15.03
CA PRO A 61 -5.99 -5.76 14.60
C PRO A 61 -5.49 -4.80 15.69
N MET A 62 -4.18 -4.79 15.94
CA MET A 62 -3.55 -3.71 16.67
C MET A 62 -3.59 -2.44 15.83
N THR A 63 -3.96 -1.31 16.43
CA THR A 63 -4.01 -0.02 15.73
C THR A 63 -3.00 0.97 16.31
N VAL A 64 -2.25 1.66 15.45
CA VAL A 64 -1.30 2.71 15.84
C VAL A 64 -1.58 3.98 15.04
N SER A 65 -2.10 5.01 15.75
CA SER A 65 -2.35 6.31 15.14
C SER A 65 -1.05 7.14 15.13
N THR A 66 -0.50 7.37 13.93
CA THR A 66 0.77 8.10 13.78
C THR A 66 0.92 8.70 12.39
N ASP A 67 1.72 9.78 12.29
CA ASP A 67 2.08 10.38 11.00
C ASP A 67 3.44 9.84 10.52
N LEU A 68 3.41 9.05 9.46
CA LEU A 68 4.61 8.45 8.86
C LEU A 68 5.42 9.42 7.97
N ARG A 69 5.00 10.69 7.84
CA ARG A 69 5.83 11.75 7.25
C ARG A 69 7.02 12.06 8.15
N GLU A 70 6.82 11.91 9.45
CA GLU A 70 7.82 12.19 10.47
C GLU A 70 8.58 10.94 10.88
N LEU A 71 9.87 11.08 11.13
CA LEU A 71 10.71 9.98 11.63
C LEU A 71 10.20 9.47 12.97
N SER A 72 9.84 10.36 13.88
CA SER A 72 9.29 10.03 15.19
C SER A 72 8.02 9.19 15.12
N GLY A 73 7.16 9.46 14.13
CA GLY A 73 5.97 8.65 13.89
C GLY A 73 6.28 7.23 13.41
N CYS A 74 7.30 7.10 12.57
CA CYS A 74 7.79 5.77 12.14
C CYS A 74 8.44 5.01 13.31
N GLU A 75 9.23 5.70 14.14
CA GLU A 75 9.86 5.13 15.34
C GLU A 75 8.83 4.66 16.36
N ALA A 76 7.77 5.45 16.58
CA ALA A 76 6.66 5.08 17.47
C ALA A 76 5.96 3.80 17.01
N LEU A 77 5.66 3.66 15.70
CA LEU A 77 5.07 2.44 15.15
C LEU A 77 6.01 1.23 15.33
N ALA A 78 7.29 1.39 14.98
CA ALA A 78 8.26 0.30 15.09
C ALA A 78 8.48 -0.12 16.55
N ALA A 79 8.49 0.84 17.50
CA ALA A 79 8.57 0.56 18.94
C ALA A 79 7.35 -0.22 19.43
N ALA A 80 6.14 0.19 19.06
CA ALA A 80 4.91 -0.50 19.43
C ALA A 80 4.86 -1.95 18.94
N VAL A 81 5.31 -2.20 17.69
CA VAL A 81 5.41 -3.56 17.14
C VAL A 81 6.44 -4.39 17.91
N ARG A 82 7.61 -3.81 18.22
CA ARG A 82 8.68 -4.50 18.96
C ARG A 82 8.23 -4.82 20.40
N GLU A 83 7.63 -3.87 21.08
CA GLU A 83 7.16 -4.05 22.46
C GLU A 83 6.10 -5.16 22.56
N ARG A 84 5.13 -5.17 21.63
CA ARG A 84 4.00 -6.08 21.70
C ARG A 84 4.29 -7.48 21.18
N TYR A 85 5.10 -7.60 20.11
CA TYR A 85 5.26 -8.86 19.36
C TYR A 85 6.72 -9.33 19.24
N GLN A 86 7.70 -8.43 19.38
CA GLN A 86 9.13 -8.72 19.17
C GLN A 86 9.43 -9.37 17.80
N ARG A 87 8.49 -9.24 16.85
CA ARG A 87 8.50 -9.91 15.56
C ARG A 87 7.76 -9.08 14.50
N CYS A 88 8.25 -9.14 13.28
CA CYS A 88 7.54 -8.67 12.09
C CYS A 88 7.84 -9.65 10.95
N ASP A 89 6.85 -10.35 10.45
CA ASP A 89 7.00 -11.29 9.35
C ASP A 89 6.77 -10.61 7.99
N ILE A 90 5.83 -9.66 7.95
CA ILE A 90 5.46 -8.99 6.70
C ILE A 90 5.27 -7.51 6.97
N LEU A 91 5.93 -6.68 6.16
CA LEU A 91 5.69 -5.24 6.09
C LEU A 91 5.03 -4.88 4.76
N VAL A 92 3.84 -4.31 4.81
CA VAL A 92 3.16 -3.74 3.65
C VAL A 92 3.24 -2.22 3.72
N ASN A 93 4.09 -1.63 2.91
CA ASN A 93 4.19 -0.19 2.72
C ASN A 93 3.13 0.27 1.73
N ASN A 94 1.96 0.67 2.25
CA ASN A 94 0.83 1.12 1.45
C ASN A 94 0.47 2.60 1.73
N ALA A 95 0.95 3.19 2.84
CA ALA A 95 0.70 4.59 3.12
C ALA A 95 1.21 5.49 1.98
N GLY A 96 0.32 6.34 1.47
CA GLY A 96 0.68 7.28 0.41
C GLY A 96 -0.50 8.17 0.03
N ALA A 97 -0.22 9.45 -0.04
CA ALA A 97 -1.13 10.46 -0.55
C ALA A 97 -0.31 11.45 -1.37
N THR A 98 -0.63 11.58 -2.64
CA THR A 98 -0.01 12.56 -3.53
C THR A 98 -1.11 13.35 -4.21
N GLN A 99 -0.91 14.64 -4.32
CA GLN A 99 -1.85 15.53 -4.98
C GLN A 99 -1.61 15.47 -6.50
N ALA A 100 -2.71 15.43 -7.25
CA ALA A 100 -2.72 15.64 -8.69
C ALA A 100 -2.95 17.12 -8.99
N GLY A 101 -2.42 17.62 -10.09
CA GLY A 101 -2.63 19.01 -10.51
C GLY A 101 -1.67 19.41 -11.64
N ASN A 102 -1.87 20.64 -12.13
CA ASN A 102 -0.97 21.23 -13.14
C ASN A 102 0.40 21.46 -12.51
N PHE A 103 1.45 21.05 -13.20
CA PHE A 103 2.84 21.15 -12.76
C PHE A 103 3.24 22.58 -12.33
N LEU A 104 2.83 23.58 -13.11
CA LEU A 104 3.22 24.96 -12.88
C LEU A 104 2.52 25.61 -11.66
N ASP A 105 1.41 25.01 -11.22
CA ASP A 105 0.58 25.55 -10.14
C ASP A 105 0.78 24.81 -8.80
N LEU A 106 1.48 23.67 -8.80
CA LEU A 106 1.70 22.87 -7.58
C LEU A 106 2.82 23.48 -6.72
N PRO A 107 2.51 23.92 -5.49
CA PRO A 107 3.51 24.46 -4.57
C PRO A 107 4.59 23.43 -4.22
N ASP A 108 5.81 23.88 -3.96
CA ASP A 108 6.94 23.05 -3.53
C ASP A 108 6.60 22.20 -2.28
N ALA A 109 5.89 22.76 -1.31
CA ALA A 109 5.42 22.06 -0.13
C ALA A 109 4.59 20.81 -0.44
N THR A 110 3.81 20.82 -1.54
CA THR A 110 3.01 19.66 -1.98
C THR A 110 3.90 18.53 -2.50
N TRP A 111 5.01 18.88 -3.15
CA TRP A 111 6.03 17.93 -3.59
C TRP A 111 6.70 17.28 -2.39
N ILE A 112 7.18 18.11 -1.45
CA ILE A 112 7.82 17.63 -0.21
C ILE A 112 6.89 16.69 0.57
N ASP A 113 5.61 17.07 0.75
CA ASP A 113 4.61 16.24 1.46
C ASP A 113 4.39 14.88 0.80
N GLY A 114 4.26 14.85 -0.54
CA GLY A 114 4.07 13.62 -1.29
C GLY A 114 5.25 12.64 -1.13
N TYR A 115 6.47 13.16 -1.16
CA TYR A 115 7.69 12.37 -0.94
C TYR A 115 7.88 11.97 0.52
N ALA A 116 7.57 12.86 1.47
CA ALA A 116 7.70 12.61 2.90
C ALA A 116 6.89 11.39 3.33
N LEU A 117 5.61 11.32 2.95
CA LEU A 117 4.76 10.20 3.32
C LEU A 117 5.11 8.93 2.55
N LYS A 118 5.12 9.02 1.20
CA LYS A 118 5.12 7.81 0.39
C LYS A 118 6.51 7.19 0.26
N LEU A 119 7.55 8.00 0.00
CA LEU A 119 8.91 7.49 -0.13
C LEU A 119 9.62 7.39 1.21
N PHE A 120 9.73 8.52 1.94
CA PHE A 120 10.50 8.51 3.18
C PHE A 120 9.83 7.69 4.27
N GLY A 121 8.48 7.69 4.35
CA GLY A 121 7.74 6.79 5.23
C GLY A 121 8.06 5.32 4.95
N CYS A 122 8.03 4.91 3.68
CA CYS A 122 8.39 3.55 3.26
C CYS A 122 9.84 3.20 3.64
N VAL A 123 10.81 4.06 3.31
CA VAL A 123 12.24 3.86 3.61
C VAL A 123 12.48 3.72 5.12
N ARG A 124 11.87 4.63 5.91
CA ARG A 124 12.00 4.65 7.37
C ARG A 124 11.41 3.40 8.01
N MET A 125 10.17 3.05 7.66
CA MET A 125 9.51 1.85 8.19
C MET A 125 10.27 0.58 7.84
N THR A 126 10.70 0.45 6.60
CA THR A 126 11.48 -0.72 6.16
C THR A 126 12.78 -0.84 6.95
N ARG A 127 13.52 0.26 7.12
CA ARG A 127 14.78 0.26 7.89
C ARG A 127 14.57 -0.07 9.36
N LEU A 128 13.53 0.49 10.00
CA LEU A 128 13.24 0.28 11.42
C LEU A 128 12.78 -1.14 11.74
N LEU A 129 12.05 -1.78 10.81
CA LEU A 129 11.54 -3.14 10.97
C LEU A 129 12.48 -4.20 10.37
N TRP A 130 13.53 -3.80 9.63
CA TRP A 130 14.44 -4.73 8.94
C TRP A 130 15.04 -5.82 9.82
N PRO A 131 15.52 -5.53 11.05
CA PRO A 131 16.04 -6.59 11.92
C PRO A 131 14.99 -7.69 12.18
N MET A 132 13.76 -7.33 12.52
CA MET A 132 12.68 -8.29 12.78
C MET A 132 12.26 -9.05 11.50
N LEU A 133 12.25 -8.38 10.35
CA LEU A 133 11.99 -9.01 9.06
C LEU A 133 13.09 -10.03 8.70
N LYS A 134 14.36 -9.70 8.97
CA LYS A 134 15.50 -10.60 8.75
C LYS A 134 15.40 -11.84 9.63
N ASP A 135 15.16 -11.66 10.92
CA ASP A 135 15.02 -12.77 11.88
C ASP A 135 13.86 -13.70 11.53
N ALA A 136 12.77 -13.13 10.99
CA ALA A 136 11.61 -13.89 10.52
C ALA A 136 11.78 -14.49 9.12
N ARG A 137 12.84 -14.14 8.38
CA ARG A 137 12.99 -14.41 6.93
C ARG A 137 11.75 -13.93 6.17
N GLY A 138 11.32 -12.72 6.47
CA GLY A 138 10.02 -12.18 6.13
C GLY A 138 9.90 -11.56 4.74
N HIS A 139 8.86 -10.73 4.58
CA HIS A 139 8.54 -10.12 3.29
C HIS A 139 8.30 -8.61 3.45
N VAL A 140 8.71 -7.85 2.44
CA VAL A 140 8.35 -6.44 2.25
C VAL A 140 7.56 -6.33 0.94
N VAL A 141 6.35 -5.81 1.04
CA VAL A 141 5.47 -5.51 -0.11
C VAL A 141 5.26 -4.01 -0.19
N ASN A 142 5.74 -3.41 -1.26
CA ASN A 142 5.57 -1.98 -1.51
C ASN A 142 4.41 -1.74 -2.50
N ILE A 143 3.34 -1.08 -2.05
CA ILE A 143 2.21 -0.69 -2.90
C ILE A 143 2.55 0.63 -3.58
N VAL A 144 2.90 0.56 -4.85
CA VAL A 144 3.47 1.69 -5.61
C VAL A 144 2.41 2.31 -6.52
N GLY A 145 2.19 1.74 -7.69
CA GLY A 145 1.20 2.18 -8.68
C GLY A 145 1.78 2.27 -10.09
N VAL A 146 0.94 2.02 -11.09
CA VAL A 146 1.32 1.98 -12.52
C VAL A 146 1.95 3.28 -13.03
N ALA A 147 1.65 4.42 -12.41
CA ALA A 147 2.26 5.71 -12.76
C ALA A 147 3.80 5.76 -12.57
N ALA A 148 4.41 4.75 -11.94
CA ALA A 148 5.85 4.58 -11.93
C ALA A 148 6.43 4.39 -13.35
N ARG A 149 5.66 3.82 -14.27
CA ARG A 149 6.06 3.51 -15.64
C ARG A 149 5.26 4.25 -16.71
N THR A 150 4.01 4.61 -16.39
CA THR A 150 3.12 5.37 -17.26
C THR A 150 2.75 6.70 -16.59
N PRO A 151 3.68 7.66 -16.52
CA PRO A 151 3.43 8.93 -15.85
C PRO A 151 2.36 9.73 -16.58
N GLY A 152 1.38 10.23 -15.83
CA GLY A 152 0.38 11.17 -16.34
C GLY A 152 0.80 12.61 -16.08
N LEU A 153 0.50 13.51 -17.01
CA LEU A 153 0.84 14.92 -16.89
C LEU A 153 0.26 15.56 -15.62
N ASP A 154 -0.97 15.19 -15.26
CA ASP A 154 -1.66 15.71 -14.06
C ASP A 154 -1.22 15.03 -12.76
N PHE A 155 -0.28 14.08 -12.82
CA PHE A 155 0.08 13.25 -11.66
C PHE A 155 1.60 13.11 -11.51
N LEU A 156 2.35 14.16 -11.77
CA LEU A 156 3.82 14.14 -11.78
C LEU A 156 4.42 13.82 -10.42
N ILE A 157 3.87 14.36 -9.31
CA ILE A 157 4.31 14.00 -7.95
C ILE A 157 4.13 12.49 -7.72
N GLY A 158 2.94 11.98 -8.03
CA GLY A 158 2.63 10.57 -7.84
C GLY A 158 3.47 9.65 -8.74
N GLY A 159 3.67 10.02 -10.00
CA GLY A 159 4.50 9.28 -10.94
C GLY A 159 5.95 9.19 -10.50
N SER A 160 6.56 10.35 -10.17
CA SER A 160 7.97 10.43 -9.78
C SER A 160 8.25 9.70 -8.45
N VAL A 161 7.40 9.87 -7.43
CA VAL A 161 7.58 9.15 -6.16
C VAL A 161 7.36 7.64 -6.32
N ASN A 162 6.44 7.22 -7.18
CA ASN A 162 6.25 5.81 -7.51
C ASN A 162 7.48 5.22 -8.19
N ALA A 163 8.08 5.92 -9.14
CA ALA A 163 9.31 5.51 -9.80
C ALA A 163 10.48 5.39 -8.81
N ALA A 164 10.62 6.37 -7.90
CA ALA A 164 11.61 6.33 -6.83
C ALA A 164 11.42 5.10 -5.91
N MET A 165 10.17 4.80 -5.51
CA MET A 165 9.87 3.61 -4.70
C MET A 165 10.17 2.30 -5.44
N ALA A 166 9.84 2.21 -6.73
CA ALA A 166 10.12 1.01 -7.52
C ALA A 166 11.64 0.76 -7.63
N ASN A 167 12.42 1.82 -7.90
CA ASN A 167 13.88 1.75 -7.95
C ASN A 167 14.48 1.36 -6.59
N PHE A 168 14.06 2.03 -5.50
CA PHE A 168 14.45 1.69 -4.13
C PHE A 168 14.16 0.23 -3.81
N SER A 169 12.96 -0.26 -4.14
CA SER A 169 12.56 -1.64 -3.87
C SER A 169 13.45 -2.65 -4.60
N LYS A 170 13.83 -2.34 -5.84
CA LYS A 170 14.74 -3.18 -6.63
C LYS A 170 16.13 -3.25 -5.99
N GLY A 171 16.68 -2.11 -5.59
CA GLY A 171 17.96 -2.05 -4.88
C GLY A 171 17.90 -2.80 -3.54
N LEU A 172 16.84 -2.59 -2.76
CA LEU A 172 16.64 -3.24 -1.47
C LEU A 172 16.51 -4.77 -1.59
N ALA A 173 15.93 -5.28 -2.69
CA ALA A 173 15.84 -6.71 -2.94
C ALA A 173 17.21 -7.39 -3.04
N HIS A 174 18.28 -6.67 -3.39
CA HIS A 174 19.64 -7.21 -3.36
C HIS A 174 20.12 -7.44 -1.92
N LEU A 175 19.84 -6.50 -1.01
CA LEU A 175 20.08 -6.72 0.43
C LEU A 175 19.24 -7.88 0.94
N GLY A 176 17.97 -7.94 0.53
CA GLY A 176 17.05 -9.00 0.91
C GLY A 176 17.53 -10.40 0.57
N LYS A 177 18.23 -10.58 -0.56
CA LYS A 177 18.83 -11.89 -0.90
C LYS A 177 19.84 -12.37 0.13
N HIS A 178 20.64 -11.46 0.71
CA HIS A 178 21.62 -11.80 1.73
C HIS A 178 20.95 -12.08 3.07
N ASP A 179 19.92 -11.32 3.39
CA ASP A 179 19.25 -11.38 4.70
C ASP A 179 18.05 -12.35 4.74
N GLY A 180 17.71 -12.98 3.62
CA GLY A 180 16.57 -13.89 3.52
C GLY A 180 15.22 -13.18 3.51
N VAL A 181 15.17 -11.87 3.19
CA VAL A 181 13.95 -11.07 3.12
C VAL A 181 13.50 -10.90 1.67
N ASN A 182 12.26 -11.27 1.36
CA ASN A 182 11.70 -10.99 0.05
C ASN A 182 11.19 -9.55 -0.03
N VAL A 183 11.54 -8.84 -1.10
CA VAL A 183 11.11 -7.46 -1.36
C VAL A 183 10.49 -7.39 -2.74
N ASN A 184 9.21 -7.08 -2.82
CA ASN A 184 8.49 -6.98 -4.09
C ASN A 184 7.59 -5.75 -4.13
N VAL A 185 7.22 -5.36 -5.33
CA VAL A 185 6.33 -4.22 -5.62
C VAL A 185 5.04 -4.72 -6.24
N ILE A 186 3.92 -4.17 -5.79
CA ILE A 186 2.64 -4.27 -6.50
C ILE A 186 2.33 -2.88 -7.05
N ASN A 187 1.95 -2.83 -8.32
CA ASN A 187 1.54 -1.63 -9.03
C ASN A 187 0.03 -1.68 -9.32
N PRO A 188 -0.82 -1.19 -8.41
CA PRO A 188 -2.24 -1.05 -8.72
C PRO A 188 -2.48 -0.07 -9.87
N GLY A 189 -3.44 -0.40 -10.73
CA GLY A 189 -4.10 0.57 -11.60
C GLY A 189 -5.14 1.38 -10.84
N THR A 190 -6.08 1.99 -11.58
CA THR A 190 -7.19 2.72 -10.97
C THR A 190 -8.10 1.75 -10.22
N THR A 191 -8.14 1.90 -8.91
CA THR A 191 -8.84 1.00 -7.98
C THR A 191 -10.06 1.69 -7.37
N ASP A 192 -11.15 0.96 -7.23
CA ASP A 192 -12.41 1.42 -6.64
C ASP A 192 -12.27 1.62 -5.13
N THR A 193 -11.96 2.83 -4.73
CA THR A 193 -11.71 3.23 -3.35
C THR A 193 -12.33 4.59 -3.07
N GLU A 194 -12.52 4.94 -1.79
CA GLU A 194 -12.95 6.27 -1.39
C GLU A 194 -12.11 7.40 -2.02
N ARG A 195 -10.80 7.17 -2.18
CA ARG A 195 -9.91 8.14 -2.85
C ARG A 195 -10.35 8.37 -4.30
N THR A 196 -10.63 7.32 -5.04
CA THR A 196 -11.07 7.39 -6.44
C THR A 196 -12.43 8.08 -6.54
N HIS A 197 -13.36 7.73 -5.66
CA HIS A 197 -14.67 8.39 -5.59
C HIS A 197 -14.52 9.89 -5.30
N ASN A 198 -13.69 10.27 -4.35
CA ASN A 198 -13.44 11.68 -4.01
C ASN A 198 -12.77 12.46 -5.17
N VAL A 199 -11.89 11.82 -5.95
CA VAL A 199 -11.28 12.43 -7.13
C VAL A 199 -12.33 12.64 -8.23
N LEU A 200 -13.15 11.63 -8.50
CA LEU A 200 -14.23 11.73 -9.48
C LEU A 200 -15.27 12.78 -9.07
N ALA A 201 -15.66 12.83 -7.80
CA ALA A 201 -16.60 13.84 -7.29
C ALA A 201 -16.06 15.27 -7.46
N ARG A 202 -14.78 15.52 -7.16
CA ARG A 202 -14.16 16.83 -7.38
C ARG A 202 -14.09 17.20 -8.86
N ARG A 203 -13.76 16.26 -9.75
CA ARG A 203 -13.75 16.49 -11.20
C ARG A 203 -15.17 16.78 -11.74
N ALA A 204 -16.16 16.06 -11.25
CA ALA A 204 -17.56 16.29 -11.58
C ALA A 204 -18.00 17.71 -11.21
N ALA A 205 -17.72 18.14 -9.97
CA ALA A 205 -18.04 19.47 -9.50
C ALA A 205 -17.32 20.57 -10.32
N ALA A 206 -16.05 20.36 -10.70
CA ALA A 206 -15.27 21.32 -11.48
C ALA A 206 -15.70 21.43 -12.96
N SER A 207 -16.21 20.32 -13.56
CA SER A 207 -16.54 20.26 -14.98
C SER A 207 -18.03 20.33 -15.29
N GLY A 208 -18.93 20.31 -14.29
CA GLY A 208 -20.36 20.23 -14.46
C GLY A 208 -20.87 18.91 -15.05
N ARG A 209 -20.01 17.89 -15.10
CA ARG A 209 -20.34 16.55 -15.63
C ARG A 209 -20.75 15.60 -14.50
N SER A 210 -21.44 14.51 -14.85
CA SER A 210 -21.78 13.48 -13.87
C SER A 210 -20.56 12.64 -13.49
N VAL A 211 -20.54 12.12 -12.25
CA VAL A 211 -19.52 11.16 -11.78
C VAL A 211 -19.52 9.91 -12.66
N GLU A 212 -20.68 9.45 -13.07
CA GLU A 212 -20.83 8.25 -13.90
C GLU A 212 -20.24 8.43 -15.31
N ASP A 213 -20.43 9.60 -15.94
CA ASP A 213 -19.81 9.89 -17.24
C ASP A 213 -18.29 9.94 -17.16
N LEU A 214 -17.74 10.56 -16.09
CA LEU A 214 -16.29 10.59 -15.86
C LEU A 214 -15.72 9.20 -15.59
N ARG A 215 -16.47 8.36 -14.86
CA ARG A 215 -16.08 6.96 -14.62
C ARG A 215 -16.09 6.16 -15.92
N ARG A 216 -17.13 6.29 -16.74
CA ARG A 216 -17.23 5.62 -18.05
C ARG A 216 -16.10 6.03 -18.99
N GLU A 217 -15.80 7.31 -19.05
CA GLU A 217 -14.69 7.83 -19.85
C GLU A 217 -13.34 7.28 -19.39
N MET A 218 -13.11 7.22 -18.07
CA MET A 218 -11.91 6.64 -17.50
C MET A 218 -11.74 5.17 -17.89
N LEU A 219 -12.81 4.36 -17.77
CA LEU A 219 -12.79 2.96 -18.16
C LEU A 219 -12.54 2.78 -19.65
N ALA A 220 -13.21 3.58 -20.49
CA ALA A 220 -13.06 3.52 -21.95
C ALA A 220 -11.65 3.91 -22.39
N ARG A 221 -11.08 4.98 -21.80
CA ARG A 221 -9.71 5.41 -22.08
C ARG A 221 -8.68 4.33 -21.80
N ASP A 222 -8.85 3.62 -20.70
CA ASP A 222 -7.91 2.61 -20.21
C ASP A 222 -8.27 1.20 -20.76
N GLY A 223 -9.31 1.06 -21.57
CA GLY A 223 -9.78 -0.21 -22.15
C GLY A 223 -10.32 -1.20 -21.10
N LEU A 224 -10.78 -0.71 -19.96
CA LEU A 224 -11.19 -1.53 -18.83
C LEU A 224 -12.69 -1.79 -18.80
N GLN A 225 -13.09 -2.99 -18.34
CA GLN A 225 -14.49 -3.33 -18.08
C GLN A 225 -14.96 -2.84 -16.71
N ARG A 226 -14.05 -2.75 -15.73
CA ARG A 226 -14.29 -2.27 -14.38
C ARG A 226 -13.05 -1.61 -13.79
N LEU A 227 -13.24 -0.83 -12.75
CA LEU A 227 -12.13 -0.45 -11.86
C LEU A 227 -11.57 -1.69 -11.15
N GLY A 228 -10.29 -1.66 -10.81
CA GLY A 228 -9.71 -2.68 -9.93
C GLY A 228 -10.43 -2.66 -8.57
N HIS A 229 -10.65 -3.83 -7.97
CA HIS A 229 -11.15 -3.92 -6.61
C HIS A 229 -9.96 -3.98 -5.63
N PRO A 230 -10.05 -3.41 -4.41
CA PRO A 230 -9.00 -3.55 -3.40
C PRO A 230 -8.58 -5.01 -3.14
N ASP A 231 -9.51 -5.95 -3.24
CA ASP A 231 -9.25 -7.37 -3.07
C ASP A 231 -8.42 -7.98 -4.20
N ASP A 232 -8.42 -7.41 -5.42
CA ASP A 232 -7.52 -7.85 -6.50
C ASP A 232 -6.06 -7.67 -6.08
N ILE A 233 -5.77 -6.54 -5.40
CA ILE A 233 -4.43 -6.23 -4.89
C ILE A 233 -4.10 -7.07 -3.66
N ALA A 234 -5.08 -7.26 -2.77
CA ALA A 234 -4.92 -8.06 -1.57
C ALA A 234 -4.62 -9.54 -1.87
N ALA A 235 -5.26 -10.11 -2.88
CA ALA A 235 -5.00 -11.48 -3.33
C ALA A 235 -3.55 -11.68 -3.79
N LEU A 236 -3.01 -10.73 -4.56
CA LEU A 236 -1.61 -10.79 -4.97
C LEU A 236 -0.67 -10.57 -3.77
N ALA A 237 -1.00 -9.65 -2.85
CA ALA A 237 -0.20 -9.40 -1.66
C ALA A 237 -0.10 -10.66 -0.78
N LEU A 238 -1.19 -11.40 -0.60
CA LEU A 238 -1.17 -12.70 0.06
C LEU A 238 -0.23 -13.66 -0.66
N PHE A 239 -0.46 -13.88 -1.96
CA PHE A 239 0.28 -14.87 -2.74
C PHE A 239 1.79 -14.65 -2.70
N ILE A 240 2.27 -13.42 -2.92
CA ILE A 240 3.71 -13.12 -2.95
C ILE A 240 4.39 -13.21 -1.58
N CYS A 241 3.62 -13.33 -0.49
CA CYS A 241 4.12 -13.55 0.87
C CYS A 241 4.07 -15.02 1.30
N THR A 242 3.65 -15.95 0.42
CA THR A 242 3.65 -17.38 0.69
C THR A 242 5.01 -18.01 0.40
N GLU A 243 5.29 -19.18 0.99
CA GLU A 243 6.49 -19.95 0.65
C GLU A 243 6.52 -20.39 -0.84
N ARG A 244 5.35 -20.59 -1.45
CA ARG A 244 5.24 -20.92 -2.88
C ARG A 244 5.77 -19.82 -3.80
N ALA A 245 5.72 -18.57 -3.34
CA ALA A 245 6.22 -17.39 -4.08
C ALA A 245 7.64 -16.99 -3.68
N ARG A 246 8.34 -17.78 -2.86
CA ARG A 246 9.65 -17.42 -2.29
C ARG A 246 10.72 -17.08 -3.33
N HIS A 247 10.60 -17.64 -4.54
CA HIS A 247 11.52 -17.33 -5.64
C HIS A 247 11.20 -16.02 -6.38
N ILE A 248 10.08 -15.37 -6.05
CA ILE A 248 9.70 -14.05 -6.59
C ILE A 248 10.41 -12.99 -5.75
N GLN A 249 11.43 -12.33 -6.32
CA GLN A 249 12.30 -11.39 -5.61
C GLN A 249 12.67 -10.18 -6.48
N GLY A 250 12.44 -8.98 -5.96
CA GLY A 250 12.80 -7.73 -6.63
C GLY A 250 12.01 -7.48 -7.91
N THR A 251 10.77 -7.95 -7.97
CA THR A 251 9.87 -7.74 -9.10
C THR A 251 8.82 -6.67 -8.81
N ALA A 252 8.26 -6.10 -9.88
CA ALA A 252 7.14 -5.17 -9.84
C ALA A 252 6.00 -5.76 -10.68
N ILE A 253 4.89 -6.12 -10.04
CA ILE A 253 3.75 -6.79 -10.67
C ILE A 253 2.60 -5.79 -10.79
N ALA A 254 2.08 -5.59 -12.00
CA ALA A 254 0.90 -4.77 -12.23
C ALA A 254 -0.38 -5.53 -11.89
N VAL A 255 -1.32 -4.84 -11.24
CA VAL A 255 -2.70 -5.28 -10.99
C VAL A 255 -3.61 -4.17 -11.48
N ASP A 256 -3.79 -4.09 -12.79
CA ASP A 256 -4.37 -2.93 -13.48
C ASP A 256 -5.35 -3.30 -14.61
N GLY A 257 -5.70 -4.58 -14.75
CA GLY A 257 -6.59 -5.04 -15.81
C GLY A 257 -6.02 -4.93 -17.23
N GLY A 258 -4.69 -4.72 -17.35
CA GLY A 258 -4.03 -4.52 -18.65
C GLY A 258 -4.04 -3.07 -19.14
N ALA A 259 -4.37 -2.09 -18.29
CA ALA A 259 -4.40 -0.67 -18.66
C ALA A 259 -3.02 -0.11 -19.03
N THR A 260 -1.95 -0.64 -18.41
CA THR A 260 -0.58 -0.21 -18.70
C THR A 260 -0.09 -0.84 -19.99
N GLN A 261 0.33 0.01 -20.93
CA GLN A 261 0.94 -0.45 -22.17
C GLN A 261 2.45 -0.66 -21.97
N GLY A 262 2.95 -1.80 -22.43
CA GLY A 262 4.37 -2.17 -22.36
C GLY A 262 4.72 -3.18 -21.28
N PHE A 263 5.99 -3.57 -21.23
CA PHE A 263 6.51 -4.58 -20.31
C PHE A 263 6.97 -3.96 -18.98
N TYR A 264 6.91 -4.75 -17.91
CA TYR A 264 7.52 -4.45 -16.62
C TYR A 264 8.87 -5.13 -16.46
#